data_f535aa5ed6f8e3b7c46da3ada15d8ff0
#
_entry.id   f535aa5ed6f8e3b7c46da3ada15d8ff0
#
_cell.length_a   1.000
_cell.length_b   1.000
_cell.length_c   1.000
_cell.angle_alpha   90.00
_cell.angle_beta   90.00
_cell.angle_gamma   90.00
#
_symmetry.space_group_name_H-M   'P 1'
#
loop_
_entity.id
_entity.type
_entity.pdbx_description
1 polymer ?
#
loop_
_entity_poly.entity_id
_entity_poly.type
_entity_poly.pdbx_seq_one_letter_code
_entity_poly.pdbx_strand_id
1 'polypeptide(L)'
;NFLAAQDKENLPTSETITVFTPEEIKIFKDEAFSTFSNGKRKYQQAAAYILMLNTGLRTGEVLGLLNSDIDIENRVMHLNRGVKEISKRDGVTAEKGREVKVGKLKSATSKRDVPLNDTAIEMILDLRKEFYFGEDSPLIPDENGNFTRPVNFRKRYYRILKATAIETKGLHSL
;
A
#
# COMPACT_ATOMS: atom_id res chain seq x y z
N ASN A 1 -3.67 32.75 28.16
CA ASN A 1 -4.17 32.46 26.82
C ASN A 1 -5.20 31.35 26.93
N PHE A 2 -6.43 31.77 27.14
CA PHE A 2 -7.58 30.91 27.23
C PHE A 2 -8.19 30.81 25.84
N LEU A 3 -8.09 29.65 25.21
CA LEU A 3 -9.03 29.28 24.17
C LEU A 3 -10.37 28.99 24.85
N ALA A 4 -11.40 29.73 24.48
CA ALA A 4 -12.72 29.60 25.03
C ALA A 4 -13.27 28.19 24.83
N ALA A 5 -14.05 27.69 25.79
CA ALA A 5 -14.62 26.34 25.78
C ALA A 5 -15.50 26.03 24.53
N GLN A 6 -15.95 27.07 23.84
CA GLN A 6 -16.76 26.96 22.62
C GLN A 6 -16.01 26.49 21.40
N ASP A 7 -14.66 26.58 21.35
CA ASP A 7 -13.87 26.13 20.20
C ASP A 7 -13.61 24.62 20.20
N LYS A 8 -13.94 23.90 21.27
CA LYS A 8 -13.77 22.44 21.34
C LYS A 8 -14.94 21.64 20.75
N GLU A 9 -16.11 22.26 20.58
CA GLU A 9 -17.29 21.59 20.01
C GLU A 9 -17.23 21.46 18.47
N ASN A 10 -16.35 22.18 17.79
CA ASN A 10 -16.20 22.17 16.32
C ASN A 10 -14.92 21.50 15.82
N LEU A 11 -14.23 20.73 16.66
CA LEU A 11 -13.18 19.85 16.15
C LEU A 11 -13.86 18.72 15.37
N PRO A 12 -13.46 18.48 14.09
CA PRO A 12 -14.02 17.37 13.34
C PRO A 12 -13.80 16.10 14.16
N THR A 13 -14.89 15.45 14.54
CA THR A 13 -14.84 14.13 15.16
C THR A 13 -13.96 13.25 14.28
N SER A 14 -12.98 12.60 14.89
CA SER A 14 -12.09 11.66 14.19
C SER A 14 -12.98 10.74 13.37
N GLU A 15 -12.80 10.75 12.03
CA GLU A 15 -13.51 9.84 11.15
C GLU A 15 -13.30 8.43 11.69
N THR A 16 -14.38 7.77 12.03
CA THR A 16 -14.35 6.41 12.55
C THR A 16 -13.71 5.55 11.47
N ILE A 17 -12.52 5.01 11.73
CA ILE A 17 -11.85 4.11 10.79
C ILE A 17 -12.73 2.87 10.66
N THR A 18 -13.42 2.74 9.53
CA THR A 18 -14.20 1.56 9.22
C THR A 18 -13.27 0.47 8.67
N VAL A 19 -13.15 -0.63 9.38
CA VAL A 19 -12.41 -1.82 8.93
C VAL A 19 -13.26 -2.69 8.02
N PHE A 20 -12.62 -3.54 7.23
CA PHE A 20 -13.31 -4.53 6.40
C PHE A 20 -13.90 -5.64 7.27
N THR A 21 -15.12 -6.05 6.97
CA THR A 21 -15.66 -7.30 7.51
C THR A 21 -15.07 -8.51 6.77
N PRO A 22 -15.15 -9.74 7.33
CA PRO A 22 -14.69 -10.94 6.64
C PRO A 22 -15.35 -11.15 5.27
N GLU A 23 -16.63 -10.82 5.15
CA GLU A 23 -17.40 -10.91 3.91
C GLU A 23 -16.90 -9.90 2.89
N GLU A 24 -16.65 -8.66 3.31
CA GLU A 24 -16.10 -7.62 2.45
C GLU A 24 -14.67 -7.97 1.98
N ILE A 25 -13.84 -8.56 2.85
CA ILE A 25 -12.49 -9.05 2.48
C ILE A 25 -12.61 -10.08 1.36
N LYS A 26 -13.56 -11.01 1.48
CA LYS A 26 -13.80 -12.02 0.44
C LYS A 26 -14.21 -11.38 -0.88
N ILE A 27 -15.21 -10.50 -0.87
CA ILE A 27 -15.69 -9.79 -2.07
C ILE A 27 -14.56 -8.98 -2.71
N PHE A 28 -13.78 -8.26 -1.89
CA PHE A 28 -12.63 -7.49 -2.36
C PHE A 28 -11.57 -8.40 -3.00
N LYS A 29 -11.24 -9.52 -2.38
CA LYS A 29 -10.26 -10.49 -2.88
C LYS A 29 -10.72 -11.09 -4.21
N ASP A 30 -11.98 -11.51 -4.32
CA ASP A 30 -12.55 -12.10 -5.52
C ASP A 30 -12.48 -11.11 -6.70
N GLU A 31 -12.84 -9.84 -6.50
CA GLU A 31 -12.71 -8.82 -7.54
C GLU A 31 -11.25 -8.49 -7.84
N ALA A 32 -10.39 -8.36 -6.82
CA ALA A 32 -8.97 -8.03 -6.98
C ALA A 32 -8.23 -9.04 -7.89
N PHE A 33 -8.61 -10.32 -7.83
CA PHE A 33 -8.05 -11.40 -8.67
C PHE A 33 -8.88 -11.73 -9.91
N SER A 34 -9.93 -10.95 -10.20
CA SER A 34 -10.76 -11.18 -11.37
C SER A 34 -9.97 -11.00 -12.68
N THR A 35 -10.42 -11.70 -13.72
CA THR A 35 -9.80 -11.68 -15.04
C THR A 35 -10.79 -11.23 -16.11
N PHE A 36 -10.26 -10.74 -17.22
CA PHE A 36 -11.04 -10.55 -18.43
C PHE A 36 -11.33 -11.92 -19.10
N SER A 37 -12.23 -11.92 -20.09
CA SER A 37 -12.57 -13.13 -20.87
C SER A 37 -11.36 -13.80 -21.54
N ASN A 38 -10.28 -13.07 -21.80
CA ASN A 38 -9.02 -13.57 -22.35
C ASN A 38 -8.06 -14.10 -21.28
N GLY A 39 -8.47 -14.23 -20.03
CA GLY A 39 -7.65 -14.74 -18.92
C GLY A 39 -6.66 -13.74 -18.33
N LYS A 40 -6.52 -12.52 -18.88
CA LYS A 40 -5.65 -11.48 -18.31
C LYS A 40 -6.25 -10.89 -17.05
N ARG A 41 -5.43 -10.63 -16.04
CA ARG A 41 -5.87 -9.95 -14.81
C ARG A 41 -6.39 -8.56 -15.11
N LYS A 42 -7.50 -8.19 -14.47
CA LYS A 42 -8.06 -6.83 -14.56
C LYS A 42 -7.22 -5.80 -13.80
N TYR A 43 -6.59 -6.24 -12.70
CA TYR A 43 -5.86 -5.36 -11.79
C TYR A 43 -4.45 -5.91 -11.56
N GLN A 44 -3.47 -5.13 -11.99
CA GLN A 44 -2.06 -5.44 -11.74
C GLN A 44 -1.71 -5.21 -10.26
N GLN A 45 -0.83 -6.06 -9.73
CA GLN A 45 -0.30 -5.98 -8.36
C GLN A 45 -1.40 -6.00 -7.28
N ALA A 46 -2.55 -6.62 -7.58
CA ALA A 46 -3.67 -6.70 -6.65
C ALA A 46 -3.30 -7.48 -5.37
N ALA A 47 -2.39 -8.44 -5.47
CA ALA A 47 -1.87 -9.19 -4.33
C ALA A 47 -1.27 -8.31 -3.23
N ALA A 48 -0.78 -7.09 -3.58
CA ALA A 48 -0.24 -6.16 -2.59
C ALA A 48 -1.27 -5.70 -1.55
N TYR A 49 -2.55 -5.56 -1.93
CA TYR A 49 -3.61 -5.18 -0.99
C TYR A 49 -3.96 -6.32 -0.03
N ILE A 50 -3.93 -7.56 -0.52
CA ILE A 50 -4.14 -8.74 0.33
C ILE A 50 -2.94 -8.96 1.26
N LEU A 51 -1.72 -8.67 0.78
CA LEU A 51 -0.53 -8.66 1.62
C LEU A 51 -0.68 -7.64 2.77
N MET A 52 -1.17 -6.42 2.48
CA MET A 52 -1.42 -5.40 3.51
C MET A 52 -2.45 -5.87 4.54
N LEU A 53 -3.57 -6.48 4.11
CA LEU A 53 -4.59 -7.05 5.00
C LEU A 53 -4.02 -8.10 5.97
N ASN A 54 -3.02 -8.89 5.52
CA ASN A 54 -2.43 -9.98 6.31
C ASN A 54 -1.27 -9.53 7.20
N THR A 55 -0.68 -8.37 6.94
CA THR A 55 0.56 -7.93 7.59
C THR A 55 0.42 -6.60 8.33
N GLY A 56 -0.67 -5.87 8.13
CA GLY A 56 -0.87 -4.54 8.72
C GLY A 56 0.13 -3.50 8.24
N LEU A 57 0.71 -3.67 7.05
CA LEU A 57 1.65 -2.71 6.48
C LEU A 57 0.96 -1.42 6.07
N ARG A 58 1.61 -0.30 6.37
CA ARG A 58 1.18 0.98 5.80
C ARG A 58 1.54 1.07 4.31
N THR A 59 0.77 1.84 3.55
CA THR A 59 1.00 2.05 2.11
C THR A 59 2.47 2.40 1.79
N GLY A 60 3.07 3.30 2.57
CA GLY A 60 4.46 3.70 2.34
C GLY A 60 5.46 2.59 2.64
N GLU A 61 5.15 1.71 3.58
CA GLU A 61 5.99 0.56 3.95
C GLU A 61 5.94 -0.50 2.85
N VAL A 62 4.75 -0.92 2.44
CA VAL A 62 4.61 -1.95 1.38
C VAL A 62 5.23 -1.51 0.06
N LEU A 63 5.07 -0.22 -0.31
CA LEU A 63 5.70 0.33 -1.52
C LEU A 63 7.22 0.51 -1.39
N GLY A 64 7.75 0.51 -0.17
CA GLY A 64 9.18 0.60 0.10
C GLY A 64 9.91 -0.73 0.13
N LEU A 65 9.21 -1.85 0.07
CA LEU A 65 9.82 -3.19 0.11
C LEU A 65 10.64 -3.45 -1.16
N LEU A 66 11.83 -4.00 -0.97
CA LEU A 66 12.60 -4.67 -2.02
C LEU A 66 12.39 -6.18 -1.94
N ASN A 67 12.67 -6.88 -3.03
CA ASN A 67 12.64 -8.34 -3.02
C ASN A 67 13.65 -8.93 -2.01
N SER A 68 14.80 -8.29 -1.83
CA SER A 68 15.83 -8.67 -0.85
C SER A 68 15.45 -8.44 0.62
N ASP A 69 14.38 -7.69 0.91
CA ASP A 69 13.87 -7.55 2.28
C ASP A 69 13.04 -8.76 2.75
N ILE A 70 12.83 -9.76 1.88
CA ILE A 70 11.90 -10.86 2.13
C ILE A 70 12.64 -12.17 2.22
N ASP A 71 12.66 -12.74 3.40
CA ASP A 71 13.19 -14.09 3.69
C ASP A 71 12.02 -15.07 3.81
N ILE A 72 11.75 -15.79 2.70
CA ILE A 72 10.66 -16.76 2.66
C ILE A 72 10.98 -17.99 3.51
N GLU A 73 12.25 -18.41 3.57
CA GLU A 73 12.68 -19.60 4.31
C GLU A 73 12.44 -19.41 5.81
N ASN A 74 12.83 -18.26 6.33
CA ASN A 74 12.61 -17.89 7.73
C ASN A 74 11.25 -17.24 7.99
N ARG A 75 10.43 -17.07 6.94
CA ARG A 75 9.08 -16.51 7.02
C ARG A 75 9.04 -15.11 7.65
N VAL A 76 9.96 -14.26 7.24
CA VAL A 76 10.09 -12.91 7.78
C VAL A 76 10.31 -11.88 6.68
N MET A 77 9.81 -10.68 6.92
CA MET A 77 9.98 -9.50 6.06
C MET A 77 10.58 -8.37 6.88
N HIS A 78 11.65 -7.77 6.40
CA HIS A 78 12.41 -6.72 7.07
C HIS A 78 11.97 -5.33 6.58
N LEU A 79 11.32 -4.55 7.43
CA LEU A 79 10.91 -3.19 7.09
C LEU A 79 12.04 -2.19 7.35
N ASN A 80 12.71 -1.76 6.29
CA ASN A 80 13.87 -0.89 6.35
C ASN A 80 13.60 0.53 5.83
N ARG A 81 12.62 0.69 4.97
CA ARG A 81 12.35 1.95 4.24
C ARG A 81 10.87 2.17 3.99
N GLY A 82 10.55 3.37 3.56
CA GLY A 82 9.19 3.71 3.13
C GLY A 82 9.20 4.71 1.98
N VAL A 83 8.14 4.66 1.18
CA VAL A 83 7.91 5.54 0.05
C VAL A 83 6.92 6.64 0.40
N LYS A 84 7.27 7.88 0.05
CA LYS A 84 6.40 9.05 0.19
C LYS A 84 6.36 9.82 -1.12
N GLU A 85 5.27 10.49 -1.37
CA GLU A 85 5.16 11.47 -2.45
C GLU A 85 5.28 12.87 -1.87
N ILE A 86 6.24 13.64 -2.36
CA ILE A 86 6.46 15.03 -1.95
C ILE A 86 6.19 15.97 -3.12
N SER A 87 5.62 17.15 -2.84
CA SER A 87 5.50 18.21 -3.82
C SER A 87 6.86 18.87 -4.01
N LYS A 88 7.34 18.97 -5.24
CA LYS A 88 8.46 19.85 -5.56
C LYS A 88 7.96 21.29 -5.41
N ARG A 89 8.46 22.00 -4.42
CA ARG A 89 8.35 23.45 -4.31
C ARG A 89 9.68 24.04 -4.76
N ASP A 90 9.85 24.17 -6.05
CA ASP A 90 10.94 25.00 -6.59
C ASP A 90 10.48 26.45 -6.50
N GLY A 91 11.19 27.26 -5.73
CA GLY A 91 10.84 28.66 -5.45
C GLY A 91 10.93 29.59 -6.68
N VAL A 92 11.18 29.07 -7.88
CA VAL A 92 11.45 29.87 -9.09
C VAL A 92 10.59 29.48 -10.30
N THR A 93 10.09 28.25 -10.39
CA THR A 93 9.22 27.84 -11.50
C THR A 93 7.95 27.17 -11.00
N ALA A 94 6.81 27.61 -11.54
CA ALA A 94 5.46 27.14 -11.15
C ALA A 94 5.14 25.72 -11.60
N GLU A 95 6.13 24.87 -11.85
CA GLU A 95 5.92 23.47 -12.15
C GLU A 95 5.57 22.70 -10.87
N LYS A 96 4.28 22.44 -10.69
CA LYS A 96 3.73 21.57 -9.65
C LYS A 96 4.12 20.10 -9.91
N GLY A 97 5.40 19.77 -9.79
CA GLY A 97 5.90 18.41 -9.86
C GLY A 97 5.68 17.67 -8.52
N ARG A 98 5.36 16.39 -8.58
CA ARG A 98 5.40 15.49 -7.42
C ARG A 98 6.51 14.48 -7.65
N GLU A 99 7.32 14.27 -6.62
CA GLU A 99 8.45 13.35 -6.64
C GLU A 99 8.24 12.21 -5.65
N VAL A 100 8.64 11.00 -6.03
CA VAL A 100 8.71 9.85 -5.14
C VAL A 100 9.99 9.94 -4.34
N LYS A 101 9.87 10.04 -3.02
CA LYS A 101 11.01 9.99 -2.09
C LYS A 101 11.01 8.68 -1.33
N VAL A 102 12.08 7.93 -1.50
CA VAL A 102 12.37 6.76 -0.68
C VAL A 102 13.19 7.21 0.52
N GLY A 103 12.77 6.87 1.71
CA GLY A 103 13.46 7.25 2.93
C GLY A 103 13.59 6.09 3.91
N LYS A 104 14.68 6.07 4.68
CA LYS A 104 14.82 5.16 5.81
C LYS A 104 13.72 5.46 6.83
N LEU A 105 13.18 4.44 7.47
CA LEU A 105 12.22 4.59 8.56
C LEU A 105 12.93 5.28 9.74
N LYS A 106 12.31 6.37 10.23
CA LYS A 106 12.98 7.33 11.14
C LYS A 106 13.17 6.83 12.57
N SER A 107 12.37 5.88 13.04
CA SER A 107 12.44 5.38 14.41
C SER A 107 12.78 3.90 14.46
N ALA A 108 13.39 3.46 15.56
CA ALA A 108 13.65 2.04 15.84
C ALA A 108 12.33 1.22 15.82
N THR A 109 11.24 1.82 16.29
CA THR A 109 9.88 1.22 16.25
C THR A 109 9.29 1.10 14.86
N SER A 110 9.78 1.86 13.88
CA SER A 110 9.33 1.78 12.49
C SER A 110 10.11 0.72 11.70
N LYS A 111 11.37 0.49 12.05
CA LYS A 111 12.13 -0.66 11.56
C LYS A 111 11.71 -1.87 12.38
N ARG A 112 11.15 -2.85 11.73
CA ARG A 112 10.70 -4.07 12.41
C ARG A 112 10.68 -5.23 11.44
N ASP A 113 10.74 -6.40 12.00
CA ASP A 113 10.49 -7.65 11.29
C ASP A 113 9.01 -7.99 11.39
N VAL A 114 8.44 -8.40 10.26
CA VAL A 114 7.04 -8.81 10.16
C VAL A 114 7.00 -10.28 9.80
N PRO A 115 6.39 -11.14 10.64
CA PRO A 115 6.25 -12.55 10.33
C PRO A 115 5.29 -12.75 9.15
N LEU A 116 5.59 -13.73 8.30
CA LEU A 116 4.81 -14.06 7.11
C LEU A 116 3.99 -15.33 7.34
N ASN A 117 2.67 -15.21 7.25
CA ASN A 117 1.78 -16.36 7.16
C ASN A 117 1.73 -16.91 5.72
N ASP A 118 1.08 -18.06 5.51
CA ASP A 118 1.02 -18.70 4.19
C ASP A 118 0.40 -17.81 3.13
N THR A 119 -0.67 -17.08 3.48
CA THR A 119 -1.31 -16.12 2.58
C THR A 119 -0.36 -14.99 2.17
N ALA A 120 0.41 -14.43 3.11
CA ALA A 120 1.37 -13.39 2.81
C ALA A 120 2.47 -13.89 1.85
N ILE A 121 2.97 -15.10 2.07
CA ILE A 121 3.95 -15.74 1.18
C ILE A 121 3.36 -15.95 -0.21
N GLU A 122 2.13 -16.48 -0.31
CA GLU A 122 1.41 -16.65 -1.57
C GLU A 122 1.32 -15.31 -2.34
N MET A 123 0.94 -14.23 -1.65
CA MET A 123 0.83 -12.89 -2.26
C MET A 123 2.17 -12.34 -2.74
N ILE A 124 3.24 -12.56 -1.99
CA ILE A 124 4.60 -12.18 -2.39
C ILE A 124 5.04 -12.94 -3.64
N LEU A 125 4.82 -14.26 -3.67
CA LEU A 125 5.14 -15.07 -4.84
C LEU A 125 4.32 -14.67 -6.07
N ASP A 126 3.07 -14.29 -5.86
CA ASP A 126 2.20 -13.79 -6.92
C ASP A 126 2.70 -12.46 -7.50
N LEU A 127 3.12 -11.52 -6.65
CA LEU A 127 3.73 -10.25 -7.07
C LEU A 127 5.01 -10.48 -7.85
N ARG A 128 5.88 -11.41 -7.41
CA ARG A 128 7.12 -11.78 -8.09
C ARG A 128 6.87 -12.43 -9.46
N LYS A 129 5.79 -13.20 -9.62
CA LYS A 129 5.40 -13.76 -10.93
C LYS A 129 4.93 -12.68 -11.90
N GLU A 130 4.30 -11.63 -11.38
CA GLU A 130 3.78 -10.55 -12.22
C GLU A 130 4.90 -9.61 -12.69
N PHE A 131 5.76 -9.15 -11.75
CA PHE A 131 6.88 -8.26 -12.02
C PHE A 131 8.06 -8.56 -11.12
N TYR A 132 9.17 -9.00 -11.69
CA TYR A 132 10.41 -9.22 -10.98
C TYR A 132 11.59 -8.67 -11.76
N PHE A 133 12.25 -7.67 -11.21
CA PHE A 133 13.42 -7.00 -11.81
C PHE A 133 14.73 -7.27 -11.05
N GLY A 134 14.74 -8.31 -10.19
CA GLY A 134 15.89 -8.71 -9.38
C GLY A 134 15.70 -8.41 -7.89
N GLU A 135 16.64 -8.89 -7.07
CA GLU A 135 16.57 -8.81 -5.60
C GLU A 135 16.54 -7.36 -5.09
N ASP A 136 17.31 -6.46 -5.68
CA ASP A 136 17.38 -5.06 -5.29
C ASP A 136 16.27 -4.20 -5.90
N SER A 137 15.33 -4.81 -6.63
CA SER A 137 14.17 -4.11 -7.16
C SER A 137 13.01 -4.07 -6.17
N PRO A 138 12.11 -3.05 -6.27
CA PRO A 138 10.89 -3.02 -5.48
C PRO A 138 10.05 -4.29 -5.67
N LEU A 139 9.42 -4.78 -4.59
CA LEU A 139 8.43 -5.86 -4.66
C LEU A 139 7.20 -5.43 -5.49
N ILE A 140 6.87 -4.14 -5.45
CA ILE A 140 5.75 -3.55 -6.18
C ILE A 140 6.31 -2.44 -7.08
N PRO A 141 6.97 -2.81 -8.20
CA PRO A 141 7.57 -1.85 -9.11
C PRO A 141 6.52 -1.15 -9.98
N ASP A 142 6.90 -0.04 -10.59
CA ASP A 142 6.20 0.48 -11.75
C ASP A 142 6.63 -0.29 -13.03
N GLU A 143 6.10 0.12 -14.19
CA GLU A 143 6.41 -0.50 -15.48
C GLU A 143 7.88 -0.45 -15.89
N ASN A 144 8.66 0.46 -15.29
CA ASN A 144 10.08 0.65 -15.54
C ASN A 144 10.98 0.01 -14.45
N GLY A 145 10.40 -0.72 -13.50
CA GLY A 145 11.14 -1.31 -12.38
C GLY A 145 11.44 -0.36 -11.22
N ASN A 146 10.90 0.87 -11.22
CA ASN A 146 11.08 1.84 -10.14
C ASN A 146 10.00 1.69 -9.07
N PHE A 147 10.17 2.40 -7.94
CA PHE A 147 9.17 2.43 -6.90
C PHE A 147 7.83 2.98 -7.39
N THR A 148 6.76 2.23 -7.20
CA THR A 148 5.40 2.66 -7.55
C THR A 148 5.01 3.92 -6.76
N ARG A 149 4.43 4.91 -7.45
CA ARG A 149 3.91 6.13 -6.84
C ARG A 149 2.70 5.85 -5.95
N PRO A 150 2.66 6.36 -4.71
CA PRO A 150 1.53 6.17 -3.79
C PRO A 150 0.18 6.57 -4.38
N VAL A 151 0.13 7.63 -5.19
CA VAL A 151 -1.12 8.05 -5.87
C VAL A 151 -1.61 7.00 -6.86
N ASN A 152 -0.71 6.34 -7.62
CA ASN A 152 -1.08 5.32 -8.59
C ASN A 152 -1.55 4.05 -7.89
N PHE A 153 -0.88 3.66 -6.82
CA PHE A 153 -1.29 2.55 -5.97
C PHE A 153 -2.68 2.78 -5.38
N ARG A 154 -2.94 3.96 -4.80
CA ARG A 154 -4.25 4.34 -4.28
C ARG A 154 -5.33 4.34 -5.37
N LYS A 155 -5.05 4.85 -6.57
CA LYS A 155 -6.02 4.82 -7.69
C LYS A 155 -6.42 3.40 -8.07
N ARG A 156 -5.46 2.47 -8.11
CA ARG A 156 -5.75 1.04 -8.38
C ARG A 156 -6.65 0.44 -7.31
N TYR A 157 -6.37 0.68 -6.04
CA TYR A 157 -7.21 0.25 -4.92
C TYR A 157 -8.68 0.70 -5.08
N TYR A 158 -8.88 2.00 -5.32
CA TYR A 158 -10.25 2.51 -5.48
C TYR A 158 -10.95 2.01 -6.75
N ARG A 159 -10.21 1.62 -7.78
CA ARG A 159 -10.81 0.96 -8.97
C ARG A 159 -11.36 -0.42 -8.61
N ILE A 160 -10.66 -1.18 -7.76
CA ILE A 160 -11.16 -2.47 -7.27
C ILE A 160 -12.40 -2.23 -6.41
N LEU A 161 -12.34 -1.35 -5.41
CA LEU A 161 -13.48 -1.04 -4.56
C LEU A 161 -14.72 -0.61 -5.34
N LYS A 162 -14.54 0.25 -6.34
CA LYS A 162 -15.66 0.74 -7.17
C LYS A 162 -16.35 -0.39 -7.94
N ALA A 163 -15.66 -1.47 -8.25
CA ALA A 163 -16.23 -2.64 -8.94
C ALA A 163 -16.95 -3.60 -7.99
N THR A 164 -16.85 -3.38 -6.68
CA THR A 164 -17.58 -4.13 -5.65
C THR A 164 -18.77 -3.33 -5.14
N ALA A 165 -19.66 -3.95 -4.39
CA ALA A 165 -20.74 -3.28 -3.68
C ALA A 165 -20.32 -2.79 -2.27
N ILE A 166 -19.03 -2.82 -1.97
CA ILE A 166 -18.49 -2.41 -0.66
C ILE A 166 -18.52 -0.89 -0.58
N GLU A 167 -18.98 -0.36 0.57
CA GLU A 167 -18.87 1.06 0.87
C GLU A 167 -17.41 1.52 0.79
N THR A 168 -17.18 2.74 0.29
CA THR A 168 -15.83 3.26 0.10
C THR A 168 -15.10 3.38 1.44
N LYS A 169 -14.04 2.59 1.59
CA LYS A 169 -13.14 2.60 2.75
C LYS A 169 -11.78 3.13 2.34
N GLY A 170 -11.12 3.83 3.26
CA GLY A 170 -9.76 4.32 3.03
C GLY A 170 -8.75 3.18 2.91
N LEU A 171 -7.62 3.43 2.26
CA LEU A 171 -6.54 2.42 2.14
C LEU A 171 -5.94 2.03 3.51
N HIS A 172 -6.17 2.84 4.55
CA HIS A 172 -5.80 2.52 5.94
C HIS A 172 -6.73 1.52 6.62
N SER A 173 -7.81 1.11 5.95
CA SER A 173 -8.74 0.09 6.44
C SER A 173 -8.30 -1.34 6.10
N LEU A 174 -7.20 -1.48 5.33
CA LEU A 174 -6.53 -2.73 5.00
C LEU A 174 -5.61 -3.21 6.11
#